data_87f2c784f2edf6727f3aa9584b249fe4
#
_entry.id   87f2c784f2edf6727f3aa9584b249fe4
#
_cell.length_a   1.000
_cell.length_b   1.000
_cell.length_c   1.000
_cell.angle_alpha   90.00
_cell.angle_beta   90.00
_cell.angle_gamma   90.00
#
_symmetry.space_group_name_H-M   'P 1'
#
loop_
_entity.id
_entity.type
_entity.pdbx_description
1 polymer ?
#
loop_
_entity_poly.entity_id
_entity_poly.type
_entity_poly.pdbx_seq_one_letter_code
_entity_poly.pdbx_strand_id
1 'polypeptide(L)'
;LLDAVTHADTQVNQRALVVIAIVLHIHSNRLWLYPELETRLSLLNEDGSFGKQLNRIYIQLLRSQETEKIDKKMREEIIPEMMKNVSIMRNMKYGFEENIEENDRNPDWEKAFEESGLGDKIREMNELQLEGADVYMSTFAQLKSYPFFQNPHNWFYPFDMQHSSIIREFGLKPTGENAILSLILQSGFFCNSDKYSLCFTMAHIPQAQRNMMLSQMTSQDLNELMDQSKSSGLRQYAQRPDVISNQYIHDLYRFFKLSQRRHEFRDIF
;
A
#
# COMPACT_ATOMS: atom_id res chain seq x y z
N LEU A 1 -5.21 -6.96 -23.85
CA LEU A 1 -5.66 -7.03 -22.44
C LEU A 1 -6.16 -8.43 -22.09
N LEU A 2 -7.10 -9.00 -22.86
CA LEU A 2 -7.66 -10.33 -22.57
C LEU A 2 -6.56 -11.41 -22.52
N ASP A 3 -5.56 -11.35 -23.40
CA ASP A 3 -4.44 -12.29 -23.39
C ASP A 3 -3.55 -12.13 -22.15
N ALA A 4 -3.49 -10.90 -21.58
CA ALA A 4 -2.72 -10.64 -20.38
C ALA A 4 -3.38 -11.19 -19.09
N VAL A 5 -4.67 -11.54 -19.11
CA VAL A 5 -5.36 -12.16 -17.96
C VAL A 5 -4.79 -13.54 -17.64
N THR A 6 -4.32 -14.27 -18.64
CA THR A 6 -3.72 -15.60 -18.49
C THR A 6 -2.19 -15.57 -18.32
N HIS A 7 -1.61 -14.37 -18.18
CA HIS A 7 -0.17 -14.23 -18.01
C HIS A 7 0.30 -14.85 -16.67
N ALA A 8 1.45 -15.52 -16.68
CA ALA A 8 2.00 -16.19 -15.51
C ALA A 8 2.40 -15.23 -14.39
N ASP A 9 2.80 -14.00 -14.75
CA ASP A 9 3.11 -12.95 -13.77
C ASP A 9 1.83 -12.35 -13.18
N THR A 10 1.67 -12.48 -11.87
CA THR A 10 0.51 -11.99 -11.13
C THR A 10 0.36 -10.46 -11.22
N GLN A 11 1.45 -9.70 -11.33
CA GLN A 11 1.40 -8.26 -11.53
C GLN A 11 0.74 -7.91 -12.87
N VAL A 12 1.07 -8.64 -13.92
CA VAL A 12 0.52 -8.43 -15.26
C VAL A 12 -0.96 -8.81 -15.30
N ASN A 13 -1.30 -10.01 -14.81
CA ASN A 13 -2.66 -10.51 -14.92
C ASN A 13 -3.65 -9.72 -14.04
N GLN A 14 -3.29 -9.35 -12.81
CA GLN A 14 -4.18 -8.58 -11.94
C GLN A 14 -4.41 -7.16 -12.43
N ARG A 15 -3.38 -6.50 -12.97
CA ARG A 15 -3.53 -5.18 -13.60
C ARG A 15 -4.39 -5.24 -14.85
N ALA A 16 -4.23 -6.30 -15.68
CA ALA A 16 -5.09 -6.51 -16.84
C ALA A 16 -6.55 -6.68 -16.42
N LEU A 17 -6.83 -7.46 -15.36
CA LEU A 17 -8.18 -7.63 -14.82
C LEU A 17 -8.80 -6.31 -14.33
N VAL A 18 -8.05 -5.47 -13.62
CA VAL A 18 -8.53 -4.14 -13.19
C VAL A 18 -8.89 -3.28 -14.39
N VAL A 19 -8.01 -3.22 -15.40
CA VAL A 19 -8.29 -2.42 -16.61
C VAL A 19 -9.48 -3.00 -17.39
N ILE A 20 -9.62 -4.31 -17.47
CA ILE A 20 -10.78 -4.96 -18.12
C ILE A 20 -12.08 -4.60 -17.39
N ALA A 21 -12.09 -4.68 -16.05
CA ALA A 21 -13.26 -4.30 -15.26
C ALA A 21 -13.71 -2.85 -15.56
N ILE A 22 -12.75 -1.93 -15.58
CA ILE A 22 -12.99 -0.51 -15.89
C ILE A 22 -13.51 -0.34 -17.33
N VAL A 23 -12.86 -0.96 -18.31
CA VAL A 23 -13.24 -0.86 -19.72
C VAL A 23 -14.64 -1.45 -19.96
N LEU A 24 -14.94 -2.61 -19.39
CA LEU A 24 -16.26 -3.23 -19.49
C LEU A 24 -17.35 -2.35 -18.86
N HIS A 25 -17.06 -1.72 -17.74
CA HIS A 25 -17.98 -0.78 -17.09
C HIS A 25 -18.23 0.45 -17.95
N ILE A 26 -17.18 1.13 -18.41
CA ILE A 26 -17.26 2.38 -19.19
C ILE A 26 -17.98 2.15 -20.53
N HIS A 27 -17.77 0.99 -21.15
CA HIS A 27 -18.31 0.66 -22.47
C HIS A 27 -19.47 -0.35 -22.44
N SER A 28 -20.08 -0.58 -21.27
CA SER A 28 -21.17 -1.56 -21.10
C SER A 28 -22.27 -1.43 -22.15
N ASN A 29 -22.66 -0.20 -22.49
CA ASN A 29 -23.70 0.07 -23.49
C ASN A 29 -23.31 -0.24 -24.96
N ARG A 30 -22.04 -0.59 -25.21
CA ARG A 30 -21.50 -0.85 -26.56
C ARG A 30 -20.98 -2.27 -26.73
N LEU A 31 -21.00 -3.10 -25.69
CA LEU A 31 -20.47 -4.48 -25.76
C LEU A 31 -21.17 -5.32 -26.81
N TRP A 32 -22.47 -5.12 -26.99
CA TRP A 32 -23.27 -5.83 -28.00
C TRP A 32 -22.81 -5.59 -29.46
N LEU A 33 -22.03 -4.55 -29.73
CA LEU A 33 -21.42 -4.28 -31.03
C LEU A 33 -20.22 -5.21 -31.34
N TYR A 34 -19.72 -5.94 -30.34
CA TYR A 34 -18.53 -6.76 -30.45
C TYR A 34 -18.79 -8.21 -30.00
N PRO A 35 -19.50 -9.02 -30.80
CA PRO A 35 -19.86 -10.40 -30.46
C PRO A 35 -18.62 -11.28 -30.24
N GLU A 36 -17.51 -11.00 -30.94
CA GLU A 36 -16.23 -11.70 -30.70
C GLU A 36 -15.69 -11.48 -29.28
N LEU A 37 -15.89 -10.27 -28.70
CA LEU A 37 -15.51 -9.98 -27.34
C LEU A 37 -16.34 -10.81 -26.36
N GLU A 38 -17.64 -10.91 -26.57
CA GLU A 38 -18.54 -11.73 -25.75
C GLU A 38 -18.11 -13.21 -25.77
N THR A 39 -17.80 -13.74 -26.94
CA THR A 39 -17.29 -15.11 -27.08
C THR A 39 -15.99 -15.31 -26.31
N ARG A 40 -15.03 -14.41 -26.42
CA ARG A 40 -13.75 -14.48 -25.71
C ARG A 40 -13.93 -14.38 -24.18
N LEU A 41 -14.80 -13.50 -23.70
CA LEU A 41 -15.13 -13.38 -22.27
C LEU A 41 -15.80 -14.65 -21.75
N SER A 42 -16.68 -15.26 -22.52
CA SER A 42 -17.31 -16.53 -22.18
C SER A 42 -16.31 -17.67 -22.07
N LEU A 43 -15.36 -17.76 -23.00
CA LEU A 43 -14.26 -18.74 -22.97
C LEU A 43 -13.36 -18.53 -21.72
N LEU A 44 -13.00 -17.29 -21.40
CA LEU A 44 -12.21 -16.99 -20.20
C LEU A 44 -12.96 -17.35 -18.91
N ASN A 45 -14.27 -17.36 -18.93
CA ASN A 45 -15.12 -17.66 -17.77
C ASN A 45 -15.71 -19.09 -17.81
N GLU A 46 -15.17 -19.99 -18.60
CA GLU A 46 -15.69 -21.36 -18.74
C GLU A 46 -15.75 -22.10 -17.39
N ASP A 47 -14.74 -21.92 -16.55
CA ASP A 47 -14.66 -22.48 -15.18
C ASP A 47 -15.27 -21.55 -14.10
N GLY A 48 -15.77 -20.38 -14.47
CA GLY A 48 -16.33 -19.38 -13.56
C GLY A 48 -15.28 -18.61 -12.73
N SER A 49 -13.99 -18.85 -12.91
CA SER A 49 -12.93 -18.20 -12.13
C SER A 49 -12.73 -16.74 -12.52
N PHE A 50 -12.81 -16.44 -13.80
CA PHE A 50 -12.68 -15.08 -14.32
C PHE A 50 -13.78 -14.15 -13.79
N GLY A 51 -15.04 -14.59 -13.77
CA GLY A 51 -16.16 -13.84 -13.23
C GLY A 51 -16.00 -13.56 -11.73
N LYS A 52 -15.50 -14.54 -10.96
CA LYS A 52 -15.22 -14.35 -9.53
C LYS A 52 -14.12 -13.32 -9.30
N GLN A 53 -13.07 -13.33 -10.13
CA GLN A 53 -11.98 -12.35 -10.05
C GLN A 53 -12.46 -10.94 -10.41
N LEU A 54 -13.24 -10.78 -11.49
CA LEU A 54 -13.85 -9.49 -11.84
C LEU A 54 -14.77 -8.96 -10.73
N ASN A 55 -15.60 -9.81 -10.15
CA ASN A 55 -16.48 -9.40 -9.06
C ASN A 55 -15.68 -8.87 -7.85
N ARG A 56 -14.60 -9.55 -7.49
CA ARG A 56 -13.68 -9.06 -6.44
C ARG A 56 -13.13 -7.68 -6.78
N ILE A 57 -12.69 -7.46 -8.02
CA ILE A 57 -12.17 -6.17 -8.47
C ILE A 57 -13.24 -5.08 -8.44
N TYR A 58 -14.47 -5.37 -8.83
CA TYR A 58 -15.57 -4.41 -8.71
C TYR A 58 -15.83 -4.02 -7.25
N ILE A 59 -15.76 -4.97 -6.32
CA ILE A 59 -15.87 -4.67 -4.89
C ILE A 59 -14.72 -3.75 -4.43
N GLN A 60 -13.49 -4.00 -4.86
CA GLN A 60 -12.34 -3.15 -4.56
C GLN A 60 -12.49 -1.73 -5.14
N LEU A 61 -12.97 -1.60 -6.38
CA LEU A 61 -13.26 -0.31 -7.01
C LEU A 61 -14.37 0.46 -6.27
N LEU A 62 -15.42 -0.22 -5.82
CA LEU A 62 -16.47 0.41 -5.01
C LEU A 62 -15.94 0.87 -3.65
N ARG A 63 -15.11 0.06 -2.99
CA ARG A 63 -14.47 0.45 -1.72
C ARG A 63 -13.54 1.66 -1.88
N SER A 64 -12.85 1.78 -3.00
CA SER A 64 -11.98 2.94 -3.23
C SER A 64 -12.74 4.27 -3.28
N GLN A 65 -14.03 4.27 -3.58
CA GLN A 65 -14.87 5.47 -3.51
C GLN A 65 -15.08 5.97 -2.07
N GLU A 66 -14.87 5.11 -1.06
CA GLU A 66 -14.95 5.50 0.34
C GLU A 66 -13.64 6.13 0.87
N THR A 67 -12.58 6.16 0.06
CA THR A 67 -11.26 6.67 0.46
C THR A 67 -11.33 8.08 1.05
N GLU A 68 -12.19 8.97 0.54
CA GLU A 68 -12.32 10.34 1.08
C GLU A 68 -12.87 10.35 2.52
N LYS A 69 -13.83 9.48 2.84
CA LYS A 69 -14.37 9.36 4.20
C LYS A 69 -13.32 8.78 5.14
N ILE A 70 -12.60 7.75 4.67
CA ILE A 70 -11.54 7.10 5.44
C ILE A 70 -10.40 8.07 5.67
N ASP A 71 -9.96 8.80 4.65
CA ASP A 71 -8.93 9.82 4.73
C ASP A 71 -9.32 10.95 5.72
N LYS A 72 -10.57 11.39 5.69
CA LYS A 72 -11.09 12.36 6.66
C LYS A 72 -11.00 11.79 8.09
N LYS A 73 -11.47 10.57 8.31
CA LYS A 73 -11.40 9.90 9.62
C LYS A 73 -9.95 9.72 10.09
N MET A 74 -9.06 9.33 9.20
CA MET A 74 -7.63 9.23 9.50
C MET A 74 -7.05 10.56 9.98
N ARG A 75 -7.34 11.67 9.28
CA ARG A 75 -6.80 12.99 9.59
C ARG A 75 -7.44 13.64 10.81
N GLU A 76 -8.74 13.46 11.03
CA GLU A 76 -9.47 14.16 12.08
C GLU A 76 -9.51 13.38 13.39
N GLU A 77 -9.46 12.06 13.35
CA GLU A 77 -9.63 11.22 14.54
C GLU A 77 -8.38 10.39 14.86
N ILE A 78 -7.89 9.58 13.90
CA ILE A 78 -6.90 8.54 14.19
C ILE A 78 -5.50 9.15 14.34
N ILE A 79 -5.02 9.89 13.33
CA ILE A 79 -3.67 10.47 13.35
C ILE A 79 -3.47 11.45 14.51
N PRO A 80 -4.40 12.39 14.83
CA PRO A 80 -4.22 13.27 15.97
C PRO A 80 -4.13 12.51 17.29
N GLU A 81 -4.91 11.46 17.47
CA GLU A 81 -4.86 10.64 18.69
C GLU A 81 -3.55 9.87 18.80
N MET A 82 -3.06 9.29 17.70
CA MET A 82 -1.73 8.70 17.64
C MET A 82 -0.62 9.71 17.96
N MET A 83 -0.72 10.94 17.44
CA MET A 83 0.27 11.98 17.70
C MET A 83 0.27 12.47 19.14
N LYS A 84 -0.90 12.58 19.78
CA LYS A 84 -0.98 12.94 21.22
C LYS A 84 -0.29 11.91 22.10
N ASN A 85 -0.37 10.65 21.71
CA ASN A 85 0.09 9.51 22.48
C ASN A 85 1.45 8.94 22.01
N VAL A 86 2.21 9.70 21.21
CA VAL A 86 3.54 9.28 20.72
C VAL A 86 4.48 8.91 21.87
N SER A 87 4.42 9.64 23.01
CA SER A 87 5.21 9.32 24.20
C SER A 87 4.84 7.96 24.79
N ILE A 88 3.55 7.61 24.82
CA ILE A 88 3.05 6.32 25.28
C ILE A 88 3.51 5.22 24.33
N MET A 89 3.35 5.40 23.03
CA MET A 89 3.83 4.46 22.02
C MET A 89 5.35 4.24 22.11
N ARG A 90 6.10 5.31 22.31
CA ARG A 90 7.56 5.24 22.48
C ARG A 90 7.94 4.48 23.74
N ASN A 91 7.28 4.75 24.86
CA ASN A 91 7.54 4.07 26.12
C ASN A 91 7.15 2.60 26.09
N MET A 92 6.04 2.25 25.43
CA MET A 92 5.67 0.85 25.18
C MET A 92 6.77 0.13 24.40
N LYS A 93 7.31 0.78 23.35
CA LYS A 93 8.37 0.22 22.51
C LYS A 93 9.65 -0.07 23.34
N TYR A 94 10.04 0.83 24.24
CA TYR A 94 11.17 0.62 25.13
C TYR A 94 10.89 -0.37 26.27
N GLY A 95 9.64 -0.57 26.66
CA GLY A 95 9.25 -1.56 27.67
C GLY A 95 9.23 -3.01 27.16
N PHE A 96 9.31 -3.23 25.84
CA PHE A 96 9.41 -4.56 25.23
C PHE A 96 10.87 -5.01 25.01
N GLU A 97 11.86 -4.16 25.27
CA GLU A 97 13.26 -4.39 24.85
C GLU A 97 14.18 -5.05 25.86
N GLU A 98 13.80 -5.16 27.11
CA GLU A 98 14.59 -5.90 28.09
C GLU A 98 13.90 -7.22 28.43
N ASN A 99 14.70 -8.30 28.62
CA ASN A 99 14.30 -9.60 29.13
C ASN A 99 13.51 -9.49 30.44
N ILE A 100 12.28 -9.03 30.34
CA ILE A 100 11.39 -8.88 31.47
C ILE A 100 10.62 -10.18 31.55
N GLU A 101 10.90 -10.97 32.57
CA GLU A 101 10.01 -12.06 33.00
C GLU A 101 8.59 -11.52 33.03
N GLU A 102 7.59 -12.33 32.67
CA GLU A 102 6.16 -11.95 32.51
C GLU A 102 5.57 -11.12 33.68
N ASN A 103 6.28 -10.98 34.77
CA ASN A 103 5.91 -10.26 35.99
C ASN A 103 6.28 -8.77 36.04
N ASP A 104 6.99 -8.24 35.05
CA ASP A 104 7.55 -6.86 35.13
C ASP A 104 6.93 -5.90 34.11
N ARG A 105 5.78 -6.25 33.54
CA ARG A 105 4.95 -5.31 32.76
C ARG A 105 4.45 -4.23 33.71
N ASN A 106 4.83 -2.97 33.44
CA ASN A 106 4.35 -1.87 34.27
C ASN A 106 2.83 -1.68 34.03
N PRO A 107 1.98 -2.07 34.97
CA PRO A 107 0.52 -2.05 34.80
C PRO A 107 -0.05 -0.64 34.61
N ASP A 108 0.73 0.41 34.95
CA ASP A 108 0.30 1.79 34.77
C ASP A 108 0.37 2.22 33.30
N TRP A 109 1.28 1.63 32.52
CA TRP A 109 1.38 1.93 31.06
C TRP A 109 0.30 1.21 30.26
N GLU A 110 -0.01 -0.01 30.63
CA GLU A 110 -1.08 -0.80 30.01
C GLU A 110 -2.44 -0.12 30.24
N LYS A 111 -2.69 0.35 31.46
CA LYS A 111 -3.85 1.17 31.78
C LYS A 111 -3.88 2.50 31.01
N ALA A 112 -2.78 3.23 30.96
CA ALA A 112 -2.70 4.49 30.24
C ALA A 112 -2.92 4.30 28.73
N PHE A 113 -2.51 3.17 28.16
CA PHE A 113 -2.75 2.82 26.76
C PHE A 113 -4.24 2.48 26.52
N GLU A 114 -4.85 1.67 27.39
CA GLU A 114 -6.27 1.35 27.33
C GLU A 114 -7.13 2.60 27.54
N GLU A 115 -6.83 3.41 28.55
CA GLU A 115 -7.53 4.66 28.85
C GLU A 115 -7.40 5.72 27.74
N SER A 116 -6.30 5.71 26.97
CA SER A 116 -6.08 6.63 25.84
C SER A 116 -6.97 6.34 24.65
N GLY A 117 -7.59 5.15 24.54
CA GLY A 117 -8.34 4.70 23.38
C GLY A 117 -7.45 4.48 22.11
N LEU A 118 -6.12 4.59 22.25
CA LEU A 118 -5.18 4.44 21.14
C LEU A 118 -5.20 3.01 20.57
N GLY A 119 -5.32 2.01 21.43
CA GLY A 119 -5.41 0.60 21.04
C GLY A 119 -6.59 0.34 20.11
N ASP A 120 -7.75 0.89 20.42
CA ASP A 120 -8.95 0.76 19.59
C ASP A 120 -8.79 1.44 18.23
N LYS A 121 -8.14 2.62 18.21
CA LYS A 121 -7.87 3.35 16.96
C LYS A 121 -6.87 2.63 16.05
N ILE A 122 -5.82 2.03 16.62
CA ILE A 122 -4.87 1.21 15.87
C ILE A 122 -5.57 -0.05 15.34
N ARG A 123 -6.40 -0.70 16.15
CA ARG A 123 -7.16 -1.88 15.72
C ARG A 123 -8.10 -1.52 14.58
N GLU A 124 -8.85 -0.44 14.70
CA GLU A 124 -9.73 0.07 13.66
C GLU A 124 -8.99 0.36 12.35
N MET A 125 -7.84 1.01 12.42
CA MET A 125 -6.98 1.26 11.25
C MET A 125 -6.53 -0.06 10.59
N ASN A 126 -6.11 -1.03 11.39
CA ASN A 126 -5.68 -2.33 10.88
C ASN A 126 -6.84 -3.11 10.24
N GLU A 127 -8.03 -3.06 10.82
CA GLU A 127 -9.23 -3.69 10.26
C GLU A 127 -9.58 -3.07 8.91
N LEU A 128 -9.62 -1.74 8.81
CA LEU A 128 -9.85 -1.02 7.55
C LEU A 128 -8.81 -1.43 6.49
N GLN A 129 -7.54 -1.51 6.88
CA GLN A 129 -6.45 -1.91 5.98
C GLN A 129 -6.60 -3.36 5.50
N LEU A 130 -6.94 -4.29 6.40
CA LEU A 130 -7.18 -5.69 6.06
C LEU A 130 -8.39 -5.86 5.12
N GLU A 131 -9.39 -5.01 5.25
CA GLU A 131 -10.51 -4.94 4.32
C GLU A 131 -10.16 -4.34 2.96
N GLY A 132 -8.95 -3.82 2.79
CA GLY A 132 -8.46 -3.23 1.56
C GLY A 132 -8.76 -1.74 1.41
N ALA A 133 -9.12 -1.05 2.49
CA ALA A 133 -9.29 0.40 2.50
C ALA A 133 -7.94 1.13 2.38
N ASP A 134 -7.97 2.31 1.76
CA ASP A 134 -6.79 3.17 1.64
C ASP A 134 -6.65 4.08 2.87
N VAL A 135 -5.92 3.60 3.86
CA VAL A 135 -5.65 4.34 5.10
C VAL A 135 -4.44 5.29 4.99
N TYR A 136 -3.71 5.25 3.89
CA TYR A 136 -2.45 6.00 3.71
C TYR A 136 -2.56 7.21 2.78
N MET A 137 -3.76 7.51 2.25
CA MET A 137 -3.95 8.57 1.26
C MET A 137 -3.40 9.93 1.74
N SER A 138 -3.78 10.39 2.93
CA SER A 138 -3.32 11.67 3.49
C SER A 138 -1.83 11.70 3.77
N THR A 139 -1.26 10.59 4.22
CA THR A 139 0.16 10.49 4.53
C THR A 139 1.03 10.72 3.29
N PHE A 140 0.62 10.20 2.14
CA PHE A 140 1.41 10.26 0.91
C PHE A 140 0.98 11.34 -0.08
N ALA A 141 -0.15 12.03 0.14
CA ALA A 141 -0.67 13.03 -0.79
C ALA A 141 0.35 14.14 -1.11
N GLN A 142 0.99 14.70 -0.08
CA GLN A 142 1.97 15.78 -0.23
C GLN A 142 3.26 15.31 -0.92
N LEU A 143 3.59 14.03 -0.82
CA LEU A 143 4.78 13.42 -1.41
C LEU A 143 4.65 13.14 -2.91
N LYS A 144 3.50 13.44 -3.51
CA LYS A 144 3.26 13.33 -4.96
C LYS A 144 3.75 14.55 -5.75
N SER A 145 4.33 15.53 -5.09
CA SER A 145 4.93 16.72 -5.73
C SER A 145 6.31 16.47 -6.34
N TYR A 146 6.95 15.33 -6.09
CA TYR A 146 8.23 14.99 -6.69
C TYR A 146 8.18 15.01 -8.22
N PRO A 147 9.25 15.48 -8.92
CA PRO A 147 9.32 15.53 -10.38
C PRO A 147 9.01 14.19 -11.08
N PHE A 148 9.28 13.09 -10.40
CA PHE A 148 8.93 11.74 -10.85
C PHE A 148 7.46 11.62 -11.26
N PHE A 149 6.53 12.21 -10.49
CA PHE A 149 5.09 12.14 -10.71
C PHE A 149 4.54 13.13 -11.75
N GLN A 150 5.39 13.96 -12.37
CA GLN A 150 4.99 14.79 -13.51
C GLN A 150 4.66 13.94 -14.74
N ASN A 151 5.26 12.77 -14.84
CA ASN A 151 4.96 11.80 -15.88
C ASN A 151 3.83 10.86 -15.45
N PRO A 152 2.68 10.83 -16.18
CA PRO A 152 1.54 9.99 -15.80
C PRO A 152 1.88 8.50 -15.66
N HIS A 153 2.74 7.94 -16.52
CA HIS A 153 3.10 6.52 -16.46
C HIS A 153 3.81 6.12 -15.16
N ASN A 154 4.53 7.04 -14.51
CA ASN A 154 5.25 6.79 -13.27
C ASN A 154 4.29 6.54 -12.07
N TRP A 155 3.04 6.97 -12.16
CA TRP A 155 2.03 6.66 -11.15
C TRP A 155 1.65 5.19 -11.13
N PHE A 156 1.83 4.51 -12.26
CA PHE A 156 1.40 3.13 -12.48
C PHE A 156 2.56 2.16 -12.64
N TYR A 157 3.79 2.63 -12.54
CA TYR A 157 4.96 1.77 -12.68
C TYR A 157 5.06 0.82 -11.48
N PRO A 158 5.21 -0.50 -11.70
CA PRO A 158 5.46 -1.43 -10.61
C PRO A 158 6.69 -0.98 -9.82
N PHE A 159 6.61 -1.08 -8.48
CA PHE A 159 7.73 -0.66 -7.67
C PHE A 159 8.95 -1.54 -7.93
N ASP A 160 10.06 -0.90 -8.28
CA ASP A 160 11.35 -1.54 -8.55
C ASP A 160 12.49 -0.70 -7.94
N MET A 161 13.22 -1.29 -7.00
CA MET A 161 14.41 -0.67 -6.41
C MET A 161 15.52 -0.38 -7.43
N GLN A 162 15.51 -1.09 -8.57
CA GLN A 162 16.46 -0.88 -9.67
C GLN A 162 16.01 0.21 -10.65
N HIS A 163 14.86 0.85 -10.40
CA HIS A 163 14.40 1.94 -11.25
C HIS A 163 15.41 3.07 -11.28
N SER A 164 15.73 3.57 -12.48
CA SER A 164 16.80 4.57 -12.70
C SER A 164 16.65 5.83 -11.85
N SER A 165 15.42 6.26 -11.56
CA SER A 165 15.15 7.39 -10.68
C SER A 165 15.52 7.10 -9.22
N ILE A 166 15.31 5.86 -8.73
CA ILE A 166 15.71 5.46 -7.38
C ILE A 166 17.25 5.37 -7.31
N ILE A 167 17.87 4.70 -8.28
CA ILE A 167 19.34 4.56 -8.33
C ILE A 167 20.01 5.92 -8.31
N ARG A 168 19.46 6.91 -9.02
CA ARG A 168 20.00 8.27 -9.06
C ARG A 168 19.97 8.96 -7.71
N GLU A 169 18.92 8.78 -6.92
CA GLU A 169 18.75 9.46 -5.62
C GLU A 169 19.49 8.74 -4.47
N PHE A 170 19.53 7.39 -4.50
CA PHE A 170 20.14 6.58 -3.44
C PHE A 170 21.58 6.13 -3.75
N GLY A 171 22.03 6.21 -5.02
CA GLY A 171 23.27 5.58 -5.47
C GLY A 171 23.14 4.08 -5.74
N LEU A 172 24.21 3.47 -6.29
CA LEU A 172 24.19 2.13 -6.89
C LEU A 172 24.16 0.94 -5.90
N LYS A 173 24.20 1.17 -4.58
CA LYS A 173 24.24 0.05 -3.61
C LYS A 173 23.27 0.27 -2.45
N PRO A 174 22.28 -0.61 -2.28
CA PRO A 174 21.61 -0.75 -1.00
C PRO A 174 22.62 -1.33 0.01
N THR A 175 23.17 -0.49 0.89
CA THR A 175 23.90 -0.93 2.07
C THR A 175 22.91 -1.42 3.15
N GLY A 176 23.39 -2.07 4.21
CA GLY A 176 22.54 -2.70 5.24
C GLY A 176 21.45 -1.81 5.85
N GLU A 177 21.63 -0.48 5.84
CA GLU A 177 20.61 0.52 6.22
C GLU A 177 19.35 0.46 5.34
N ASN A 178 19.47 0.02 4.10
CA ASN A 178 18.36 -0.12 3.18
C ASN A 178 17.59 -1.45 3.36
N ALA A 179 18.04 -2.33 4.25
CA ALA A 179 17.36 -3.62 4.47
C ALA A 179 15.95 -3.42 5.06
N ILE A 180 15.82 -2.54 6.06
CA ILE A 180 14.53 -2.22 6.70
C ILE A 180 13.61 -1.52 5.71
N LEU A 181 14.14 -0.51 5.02
CA LEU A 181 13.40 0.17 3.97
C LEU A 181 12.93 -0.82 2.90
N SER A 182 13.81 -1.74 2.50
CA SER A 182 13.47 -2.80 1.55
C SER A 182 12.35 -3.71 2.07
N LEU A 183 12.34 -4.06 3.35
CA LEU A 183 11.27 -4.86 3.96
C LEU A 183 9.93 -4.12 3.96
N ILE A 184 9.92 -2.85 4.37
CA ILE A 184 8.72 -2.00 4.36
C ILE A 184 8.18 -1.87 2.93
N LEU A 185 9.07 -1.65 1.96
CA LEU A 185 8.71 -1.51 0.56
C LEU A 185 8.25 -2.82 -0.09
N GLN A 186 8.74 -3.96 0.38
CA GLN A 186 8.28 -5.28 -0.07
C GLN A 186 6.98 -5.72 0.59
N SER A 187 6.53 -5.03 1.65
CA SER A 187 5.23 -5.28 2.24
C SER A 187 4.08 -4.98 1.27
N GLY A 188 2.97 -5.66 1.44
CA GLY A 188 1.75 -5.42 0.65
C GLY A 188 0.96 -4.17 1.06
N PHE A 189 1.43 -3.39 2.04
CA PHE A 189 0.66 -2.31 2.67
C PHE A 189 0.54 -1.05 1.81
N PHE A 190 1.58 -0.71 1.07
CA PHE A 190 1.62 0.51 0.28
C PHE A 190 1.40 0.22 -1.21
N CYS A 191 0.68 1.09 -1.91
CA CYS A 191 0.63 1.05 -3.36
C CYS A 191 1.99 1.47 -3.97
N ASN A 192 2.19 1.17 -5.26
CA ASN A 192 3.51 1.36 -5.88
C ASN A 192 3.95 2.82 -5.90
N SER A 193 3.03 3.75 -6.17
CA SER A 193 3.34 5.18 -6.17
C SER A 193 3.75 5.69 -4.79
N ASP A 194 3.21 5.12 -3.70
CA ASP A 194 3.63 5.48 -2.34
C ASP A 194 5.01 4.95 -2.00
N LYS A 195 5.34 3.75 -2.46
CA LYS A 195 6.69 3.18 -2.28
C LYS A 195 7.74 4.07 -2.94
N TYR A 196 7.48 4.57 -4.16
CA TYR A 196 8.36 5.55 -4.81
C TYR A 196 8.46 6.85 -4.00
N SER A 197 7.33 7.40 -3.53
CA SER A 197 7.31 8.60 -2.68
C SER A 197 8.16 8.42 -1.42
N LEU A 198 8.00 7.28 -0.75
CA LEU A 198 8.77 6.96 0.45
C LEU A 198 10.28 6.90 0.15
N CYS A 199 10.68 6.25 -0.94
CA CYS A 199 12.07 6.22 -1.37
C CYS A 199 12.63 7.63 -1.56
N PHE A 200 11.96 8.48 -2.33
CA PHE A 200 12.44 9.85 -2.56
C PHE A 200 12.52 10.66 -1.27
N THR A 201 11.53 10.52 -0.39
CA THR A 201 11.56 11.19 0.92
C THR A 201 12.76 10.72 1.74
N MET A 202 12.99 9.42 1.83
CA MET A 202 14.13 8.87 2.57
C MET A 202 15.48 9.29 1.96
N ALA A 203 15.58 9.43 0.64
CA ALA A 203 16.79 9.90 -0.02
C ALA A 203 17.14 11.35 0.35
N HIS A 204 16.14 12.20 0.60
CA HIS A 204 16.34 13.60 0.97
C HIS A 204 16.63 13.82 2.47
N ILE A 205 16.43 12.80 3.31
CA ILE A 205 16.80 12.88 4.73
C ILE A 205 18.33 12.70 4.86
N PRO A 206 19.03 13.60 5.57
CA PRO A 206 20.46 13.45 5.82
C PRO A 206 20.81 12.09 6.44
N GLN A 207 21.91 11.48 6.02
CA GLN A 207 22.31 10.13 6.44
C GLN A 207 22.37 9.97 7.96
N ALA A 208 22.87 10.98 8.68
CA ALA A 208 22.92 10.98 10.14
C ALA A 208 21.52 10.87 10.77
N GLN A 209 20.51 11.56 10.21
CA GLN A 209 19.13 11.45 10.69
C GLN A 209 18.50 10.11 10.31
N ARG A 210 18.76 9.59 9.11
CA ARG A 210 18.32 8.24 8.71
C ARG A 210 18.87 7.19 9.68
N ASN A 211 20.18 7.25 9.97
CA ASN A 211 20.82 6.34 10.88
C ASN A 211 20.22 6.44 12.29
N MET A 212 19.91 7.67 12.75
CA MET A 212 19.25 7.88 14.04
C MET A 212 17.81 7.31 14.06
N MET A 213 17.05 7.48 12.98
CA MET A 213 15.71 6.87 12.85
C MET A 213 15.79 5.34 12.83
N LEU A 214 16.79 4.79 12.15
CA LEU A 214 17.00 3.34 12.03
C LEU A 214 17.60 2.74 13.31
N SER A 215 18.47 3.46 14.01
CA SER A 215 19.02 3.01 15.30
C SER A 215 17.98 3.05 16.44
N GLN A 216 16.89 3.77 16.27
CA GLN A 216 15.74 3.71 17.18
C GLN A 216 14.87 2.46 16.94
N MET A 217 15.08 1.75 15.84
CA MET A 217 14.56 0.41 15.64
C MET A 217 15.59 -0.58 16.21
N THR A 218 15.23 -1.30 17.24
CA THR A 218 16.17 -2.23 17.89
C THR A 218 16.51 -3.39 16.98
N SER A 219 17.64 -4.05 17.31
CA SER A 219 18.04 -5.30 16.66
C SER A 219 16.96 -6.38 16.76
N GLN A 220 16.10 -6.30 17.77
CA GLN A 220 15.00 -7.24 18.00
C GLN A 220 13.82 -6.96 17.08
N ASP A 221 13.39 -5.69 16.92
CA ASP A 221 12.40 -5.28 15.91
C ASP A 221 12.83 -5.68 14.50
N LEU A 222 14.14 -5.54 14.21
CA LEU A 222 14.73 -5.93 12.95
C LEU A 222 14.72 -7.45 12.75
N ASN A 223 15.06 -8.21 13.80
CA ASN A 223 15.04 -9.67 13.75
C ASN A 223 13.61 -10.19 13.64
N GLU A 224 12.64 -9.61 14.36
CA GLU A 224 11.22 -9.97 14.23
C GLU A 224 10.68 -9.64 12.83
N LEU A 225 10.98 -8.46 12.28
CA LEU A 225 10.64 -8.12 10.89
C LEU A 225 11.37 -9.03 9.88
N MET A 226 12.63 -9.37 10.13
CA MET A 226 13.40 -10.27 9.29
C MET A 226 12.92 -11.73 9.45
N ASP A 227 12.53 -12.18 10.62
CA ASP A 227 11.97 -13.51 10.85
C ASP A 227 10.54 -13.62 10.30
N GLN A 228 9.72 -12.58 10.41
CA GLN A 228 8.45 -12.50 9.69
C GLN A 228 8.65 -12.46 8.17
N SER A 229 9.69 -11.83 7.66
CA SER A 229 10.03 -11.86 6.25
C SER A 229 10.60 -13.20 5.80
N LYS A 230 11.36 -13.88 6.64
CA LYS A 230 11.85 -15.26 6.42
C LYS A 230 10.74 -16.29 6.54
N SER A 231 9.76 -16.05 7.41
CA SER A 231 8.56 -16.89 7.52
C SER A 231 7.60 -16.75 6.34
N SER A 232 8.03 -16.13 5.23
CA SER A 232 7.29 -15.99 3.97
C SER A 232 6.00 -15.13 4.06
N GLY A 233 5.54 -14.76 5.25
CA GLY A 233 4.24 -14.16 5.46
C GLY A 233 4.04 -12.82 4.73
N LEU A 234 4.90 -11.83 4.96
CA LEU A 234 4.74 -10.50 4.37
C LEU A 234 4.96 -10.50 2.85
N ARG A 235 5.95 -11.25 2.37
CA ARG A 235 6.18 -11.40 0.92
C ARG A 235 5.05 -12.16 0.25
N GLN A 236 4.56 -13.21 0.90
CA GLN A 236 3.45 -14.00 0.40
C GLN A 236 2.16 -13.18 0.38
N TYR A 237 1.92 -12.35 1.41
CA TYR A 237 0.83 -11.39 1.42
C TYR A 237 0.93 -10.40 0.27
N ALA A 238 2.09 -9.78 0.06
CA ALA A 238 2.31 -8.81 -1.03
C ALA A 238 2.14 -9.41 -2.44
N GLN A 239 2.31 -10.73 -2.59
CA GLN A 239 2.16 -11.44 -3.86
C GLN A 239 0.73 -11.96 -4.10
N ARG A 240 -0.16 -11.80 -3.13
CA ARG A 240 -1.56 -12.21 -3.29
C ARG A 240 -2.23 -11.41 -4.40
N PRO A 241 -3.03 -12.07 -5.25
CA PRO A 241 -3.74 -11.42 -6.35
C PRO A 241 -4.63 -10.25 -5.90
N ASP A 242 -5.32 -10.41 -4.77
CA ASP A 242 -6.21 -9.38 -4.22
C ASP A 242 -5.44 -8.16 -3.69
N VAL A 243 -4.26 -8.34 -3.15
CA VAL A 243 -3.38 -7.24 -2.70
C VAL A 243 -2.83 -6.47 -3.90
N ILE A 244 -2.36 -7.18 -4.92
CA ILE A 244 -1.82 -6.55 -6.15
C ILE A 244 -2.88 -5.73 -6.88
N SER A 245 -4.08 -6.28 -7.08
CA SER A 245 -5.17 -5.53 -7.71
C SER A 245 -5.56 -4.30 -6.90
N ASN A 246 -5.62 -4.43 -5.57
CA ASN A 246 -5.97 -3.33 -4.69
C ASN A 246 -4.92 -2.21 -4.70
N GLN A 247 -3.63 -2.55 -4.64
CA GLN A 247 -2.54 -1.57 -4.78
C GLN A 247 -2.64 -0.79 -6.10
N TYR A 248 -2.97 -1.47 -7.21
CA TYR A 248 -3.11 -0.81 -8.50
C TYR A 248 -4.35 0.10 -8.54
N ILE A 249 -5.45 -0.28 -7.91
CA ILE A 249 -6.64 0.56 -7.75
C ILE A 249 -6.31 1.80 -6.90
N HIS A 250 -5.53 1.66 -5.83
CA HIS A 250 -5.07 2.81 -5.05
C HIS A 250 -4.15 3.73 -5.86
N ASP A 251 -3.25 3.20 -6.70
CA ASP A 251 -2.43 4.01 -7.61
C ASP A 251 -3.31 4.80 -8.60
N LEU A 252 -4.34 4.16 -9.18
CA LEU A 252 -5.33 4.81 -10.05
C LEU A 252 -6.09 5.92 -9.30
N TYR A 253 -6.59 5.63 -8.11
CA TYR A 253 -7.32 6.61 -7.30
C TYR A 253 -6.45 7.83 -6.98
N ARG A 254 -5.20 7.62 -6.55
CA ARG A 254 -4.24 8.71 -6.29
C ARG A 254 -3.98 9.55 -7.52
N PHE A 255 -3.81 8.91 -8.68
CA PHE A 255 -3.62 9.66 -9.93
C PHE A 255 -4.79 10.58 -10.22
N PHE A 256 -6.02 10.09 -10.19
CA PHE A 256 -7.20 10.89 -10.49
C PHE A 256 -7.50 11.95 -9.44
N LYS A 257 -7.04 11.80 -8.21
CA LYS A 257 -7.22 12.81 -7.14
C LYS A 257 -6.07 13.81 -7.06
N LEU A 258 -4.83 13.39 -7.28
CA LEU A 258 -3.63 14.19 -6.95
C LEU A 258 -2.82 14.64 -8.16
N SER A 259 -2.88 13.96 -9.30
CA SER A 259 -2.07 14.32 -10.46
C SER A 259 -2.50 15.67 -11.04
N GLN A 260 -1.53 16.53 -11.37
CA GLN A 260 -1.79 17.79 -12.08
C GLN A 260 -2.33 17.54 -13.49
N ARG A 261 -2.01 16.39 -14.09
CA ARG A 261 -2.42 16.02 -15.44
C ARG A 261 -3.70 15.15 -15.47
N ARG A 262 -4.39 14.96 -14.33
CA ARG A 262 -5.61 14.13 -14.26
C ARG A 262 -6.71 14.58 -15.23
N HIS A 263 -6.78 15.88 -15.50
CA HIS A 263 -7.79 16.48 -16.39
C HIS A 263 -7.60 16.10 -17.87
N GLU A 264 -6.45 15.53 -18.26
CA GLU A 264 -6.21 15.01 -19.60
C GLU A 264 -6.88 13.65 -19.82
N PHE A 265 -7.38 13.04 -18.77
CA PHE A 265 -7.95 11.70 -18.75
C PHE A 265 -9.39 11.73 -18.23
N ARG A 266 -10.20 10.76 -18.71
CA ARG A 266 -11.54 10.57 -18.16
C ARG A 266 -11.43 10.01 -16.74
N ASP A 267 -12.04 10.68 -15.78
CA ASP A 267 -12.15 10.17 -14.41
C ASP A 267 -13.00 8.88 -14.42
N ILE A 268 -12.51 7.88 -13.69
CA ILE A 268 -13.12 6.54 -13.60
C ILE A 268 -13.74 6.27 -12.22
N PHE A 269 -13.62 7.20 -11.26
CA PHE A 269 -14.15 7.09 -9.91
C PHE A 269 -15.35 7.98 -9.64
#